data_e64188c2c0bc42cec33b20c0558bd529
#
_entry.id   e64188c2c0bc42cec33b20c0558bd529
#
_cell.length_a   1.000
_cell.length_b   1.000
_cell.length_c   1.000
_cell.angle_alpha   90.00
_cell.angle_beta   90.00
_cell.angle_gamma   90.00
#
_symmetry.space_group_name_H-M   'P 1'
#
loop_
_entity.id
_entity.type
_entity.pdbx_description
1 polymer ?
#
loop_
_entity_poly.entity_id
_entity_poly.type
_entity_poly.pdbx_seq_one_letter_code
_entity_poly.pdbx_strand_id
1 'polypeptide(L)'
;ILLYGTSIAQGACASRPGMTWGTILQRSLGYPLINLGFSGNGRLEKEVLDFICEIDARLYILDCLPNLTPKSKDEITQLVSDAVKQIRATHSSPILLVEHAGYSNALADDTKLYTHERRS
;
A
#
# COMPACT_ATOMS: atom_id res chain seq x y z
N ILE A 1 -10.59 5.51 8.35
CA ILE A 1 -9.84 4.76 7.33
C ILE A 1 -8.39 4.66 7.78
N LEU A 2 -7.80 3.49 7.69
CA LEU A 2 -6.37 3.30 7.91
C LEU A 2 -5.71 2.95 6.57
N LEU A 3 -4.68 3.70 6.21
CA LEU A 3 -3.86 3.48 5.01
C LEU A 3 -2.45 3.08 5.45
N TYR A 4 -2.02 1.88 5.09
CA TYR A 4 -0.66 1.40 5.29
C TYR A 4 0.02 1.18 3.93
N GLY A 5 1.19 1.76 3.75
CA GLY A 5 1.86 1.67 2.46
C GLY A 5 3.28 2.22 2.44
N THR A 6 3.72 2.53 1.26
CA THR A 6 5.08 2.97 0.91
C THR A 6 5.20 4.50 0.88
N SER A 7 6.27 5.01 0.26
CA SER A 7 6.44 6.44 -0.03
C SER A 7 5.30 7.03 -0.86
N ILE A 8 4.66 6.22 -1.69
CA ILE A 8 3.51 6.65 -2.51
C ILE A 8 2.31 6.97 -1.60
N ALA A 9 2.02 6.10 -0.64
CA ALA A 9 0.99 6.33 0.36
C ALA A 9 1.33 7.51 1.28
N GLN A 10 2.62 7.66 1.65
CA GLN A 10 3.11 8.78 2.42
C GLN A 10 2.91 10.12 1.69
N GLY A 11 2.95 10.09 0.36
CA GLY A 11 2.75 11.25 -0.49
C GLY A 11 4.03 11.84 -1.05
N ALA A 12 5.08 11.03 -1.21
CA ALA A 12 6.28 11.41 -1.92
C ALA A 12 5.93 11.91 -3.33
N CYS A 13 6.59 12.96 -3.78
CA CYS A 13 6.37 13.63 -5.07
C CYS A 13 5.00 14.33 -5.22
N ALA A 14 4.18 14.41 -4.19
CA ALA A 14 3.02 15.29 -4.19
C ALA A 14 3.48 16.76 -4.21
N SER A 15 2.76 17.62 -4.93
CA SER A 15 3.10 19.04 -5.03
C SER A 15 3.04 19.76 -3.68
N ARG A 16 2.21 19.26 -2.76
CA ARG A 16 2.05 19.77 -1.40
C ARG A 16 1.26 18.76 -0.54
N PRO A 17 1.32 18.84 0.79
CA PRO A 17 0.70 17.83 1.68
C PRO A 17 -0.79 17.58 1.42
N GLY A 18 -1.58 18.60 1.14
CA GLY A 18 -3.00 18.47 0.86
C GLY A 18 -3.33 17.77 -0.47
N MET A 19 -2.35 17.48 -1.31
CA MET A 19 -2.48 16.88 -2.64
C MET A 19 -1.97 15.43 -2.70
N THR A 20 -1.69 14.81 -1.58
CA THR A 20 -1.46 13.37 -1.52
C THR A 20 -2.76 12.62 -1.83
N TRP A 21 -2.68 11.45 -2.44
CA TRP A 21 -3.90 10.71 -2.77
C TRP A 21 -4.71 10.33 -1.52
N GLY A 22 -4.04 10.03 -0.41
CA GLY A 22 -4.70 9.74 0.86
C GLY A 22 -5.49 10.94 1.40
N THR A 23 -4.92 12.16 1.33
CA THR A 23 -5.65 13.37 1.75
C THR A 23 -6.78 13.75 0.81
N ILE A 24 -6.63 13.48 -0.48
CA ILE A 24 -7.73 13.65 -1.45
C ILE A 24 -8.87 12.67 -1.12
N LEU A 25 -8.53 11.41 -0.87
CA LEU A 25 -9.51 10.39 -0.48
C LEU A 25 -10.26 10.79 0.80
N GLN A 26 -9.54 11.25 1.83
CA GLN A 26 -10.14 11.72 3.08
C GLN A 26 -11.16 12.83 2.83
N ARG A 27 -10.80 13.83 2.03
CA ARG A 27 -11.73 14.93 1.70
C ARG A 27 -12.93 14.47 0.91
N SER A 28 -12.71 13.57 -0.05
CA SER A 28 -13.79 13.07 -0.92
C SER A 28 -14.81 12.23 -0.18
N LEU A 29 -14.36 11.45 0.80
CA LEU A 29 -15.21 10.56 1.57
C LEU A 29 -15.78 11.21 2.84
N GLY A 30 -15.17 12.29 3.33
CA GLY A 30 -15.55 12.93 4.59
C GLY A 30 -15.22 12.09 5.83
N TYR A 31 -14.32 11.11 5.73
CA TYR A 31 -13.87 10.27 6.85
C TYR A 31 -12.41 10.56 7.22
N PRO A 32 -12.08 10.60 8.52
CA PRO A 32 -10.70 10.70 8.96
C PRO A 32 -9.85 9.55 8.40
N LEU A 33 -8.63 9.87 7.99
CA LEU A 33 -7.68 8.90 7.47
C LEU A 33 -6.39 8.94 8.30
N ILE A 34 -6.00 7.77 8.82
CA ILE A 34 -4.70 7.54 9.44
C ILE A 34 -3.75 7.06 8.34
N ASN A 35 -2.73 7.85 8.05
CA ASN A 35 -1.75 7.52 7.02
C ASN A 35 -0.48 6.94 7.66
N LEU A 36 -0.25 5.66 7.42
CA LEU A 36 0.95 4.91 7.79
C LEU A 36 1.77 4.58 6.54
N GLY A 37 2.08 5.59 5.76
CA GLY A 37 2.99 5.49 4.63
C GLY A 37 4.44 5.63 5.08
N PHE A 38 5.30 4.67 4.71
CA PHE A 38 6.70 4.63 5.10
C PHE A 38 7.59 4.54 3.87
N SER A 39 8.34 5.61 3.60
CA SER A 39 9.28 5.66 2.47
C SER A 39 10.38 4.62 2.61
N GLY A 40 10.57 3.80 1.57
CA GLY A 40 11.53 2.69 1.55
C GLY A 40 11.12 1.47 2.38
N ASN A 41 10.03 1.56 3.12
CA ASN A 41 9.45 0.52 3.97
C ASN A 41 7.98 0.25 3.57
N GLY A 42 7.12 -0.07 4.52
CA GLY A 42 5.75 -0.48 4.18
C GLY A 42 5.74 -1.80 3.44
N ARG A 43 6.40 -2.81 4.03
CA ARG A 43 6.64 -4.13 3.42
C ARG A 43 5.82 -5.23 4.09
N LEU A 44 4.71 -4.89 4.72
CA LEU A 44 3.87 -5.78 5.50
C LEU A 44 4.61 -6.39 6.71
N GLU A 45 5.45 -5.58 7.34
CA GLU A 45 6.21 -5.97 8.52
C GLU A 45 5.25 -6.33 9.67
N LYS A 46 5.54 -7.45 10.32
CA LYS A 46 4.68 -7.98 11.39
C LYS A 46 4.49 -6.97 12.52
N GLU A 47 5.54 -6.27 12.89
CA GLU A 47 5.54 -5.28 13.97
C GLU A 47 4.59 -4.10 13.66
N VAL A 48 4.57 -3.66 12.41
CA VAL A 48 3.64 -2.60 11.96
C VAL A 48 2.22 -3.12 11.93
N LEU A 49 2.02 -4.36 11.48
CA LEU A 49 0.71 -5.00 11.47
C LEU A 49 0.16 -5.20 12.89
N ASP A 50 1.02 -5.48 13.86
CA ASP A 50 0.62 -5.57 15.27
C ASP A 50 -0.01 -4.24 15.75
N PHE A 51 0.62 -3.10 15.43
CA PHE A 51 0.06 -1.77 15.72
C PHE A 51 -1.22 -1.48 14.93
N ILE A 52 -1.28 -1.86 13.66
CA ILE A 52 -2.47 -1.70 12.83
C ILE A 52 -3.67 -2.43 13.43
N CYS A 53 -3.45 -3.62 13.98
CA CYS A 53 -4.49 -4.40 14.64
C CYS A 53 -5.03 -3.76 15.93
N GLU A 54 -4.31 -2.84 16.55
CA GLU A 54 -4.78 -2.07 17.70
C GLU A 54 -5.76 -0.94 17.30
N ILE A 55 -5.82 -0.59 16.02
CA ILE A 55 -6.63 0.50 15.50
C ILE A 55 -7.93 -0.05 14.92
N ASP A 56 -9.05 0.35 15.48
CA ASP A 56 -10.37 0.01 14.95
C ASP A 56 -10.73 0.94 13.78
N ALA A 57 -10.50 0.50 12.58
CA ALA A 57 -10.80 1.24 11.36
C ALA A 57 -12.00 0.64 10.61
N ARG A 58 -12.77 1.50 9.95
CA ARG A 58 -13.88 1.06 9.08
C ARG A 58 -13.41 0.48 7.74
N LEU A 59 -12.18 0.80 7.35
CA LEU A 59 -11.55 0.31 6.14
C LEU A 59 -10.04 0.28 6.37
N TYR A 60 -9.43 -0.84 6.04
CA TYR A 60 -7.98 -0.99 5.99
C TYR A 60 -7.54 -1.00 4.53
N ILE A 61 -6.62 -0.13 4.17
CA ILE A 61 -6.04 -0.05 2.82
C ILE A 61 -4.56 -0.45 2.92
N LEU A 62 -4.19 -1.52 2.22
CA LEU A 62 -2.81 -2.01 2.15
C LEU A 62 -2.22 -1.64 0.78
N ASP A 63 -1.31 -0.68 0.77
CA ASP A 63 -0.63 -0.14 -0.42
C ASP A 63 0.88 -0.41 -0.33
N CYS A 64 1.25 -1.67 -0.09
CA CYS A 64 2.63 -2.08 0.17
C CYS A 64 3.32 -2.74 -1.03
N LEU A 65 2.58 -3.16 -2.05
CA LEU A 65 3.11 -3.95 -3.16
C LEU A 65 4.30 -3.30 -3.89
N PRO A 66 4.39 -1.97 -4.07
CA PRO A 66 5.53 -1.37 -4.75
C PRO A 66 6.89 -1.67 -4.12
N ASN A 67 6.95 -1.82 -2.79
CA ASN A 67 8.20 -2.12 -2.08
C ASN A 67 8.45 -3.63 -1.90
N LEU A 68 7.56 -4.48 -2.39
CA LEU A 68 7.70 -5.93 -2.36
C LEU A 68 8.27 -6.50 -3.67
N THR A 69 8.51 -5.67 -4.67
CA THR A 69 8.99 -6.07 -5.99
C THR A 69 10.28 -6.91 -6.01
N PRO A 70 11.23 -6.79 -5.05
CA PRO A 70 12.39 -7.68 -4.99
C PRO A 70 12.06 -9.11 -4.57
N LYS A 71 10.87 -9.36 -4.02
CA LYS A 71 10.45 -10.67 -3.55
C LYS A 71 9.82 -11.50 -4.66
N SER A 72 9.83 -12.83 -4.49
CA SER A 72 9.12 -13.73 -5.39
C SER A 72 7.61 -13.58 -5.24
N LYS A 73 6.87 -14.04 -6.26
CA LYS A 73 5.40 -14.05 -6.23
C LYS A 73 4.85 -14.84 -5.02
N ASP A 74 5.46 -15.97 -4.71
CA ASP A 74 5.03 -16.83 -3.60
C ASP A 74 5.27 -16.15 -2.24
N GLU A 75 6.41 -15.48 -2.07
CA GLU A 75 6.70 -14.69 -0.87
C GLU A 75 5.72 -13.53 -0.70
N ILE A 76 5.39 -12.81 -1.77
CA ILE A 76 4.42 -11.71 -1.74
C ILE A 76 3.03 -12.25 -1.36
N THR A 77 2.61 -13.34 -1.99
CA THR A 77 1.32 -13.99 -1.70
C THR A 77 1.23 -14.40 -0.23
N GLN A 78 2.31 -14.96 0.31
CA GLN A 78 2.36 -15.35 1.72
C GLN A 78 2.28 -14.14 2.66
N LEU A 79 3.04 -13.07 2.39
CA LEU A 79 3.02 -11.85 3.19
C LEU A 79 1.64 -11.19 3.21
N VAL A 80 1.01 -11.08 2.05
CA VAL A 80 -0.35 -10.51 1.94
C VAL A 80 -1.35 -11.39 2.67
N SER A 81 -1.28 -12.71 2.49
CA SER A 81 -2.16 -13.65 3.16
C SER A 81 -2.03 -13.57 4.69
N ASP A 82 -0.81 -13.50 5.19
CA ASP A 82 -0.54 -13.40 6.63
C ASP A 82 -1.02 -12.07 7.19
N ALA A 83 -0.81 -10.96 6.47
CA ALA A 83 -1.30 -9.65 6.86
C ALA A 83 -2.84 -9.62 6.96
N VAL A 84 -3.51 -10.16 5.95
CA VAL A 84 -4.99 -10.24 5.95
C VAL A 84 -5.48 -11.11 7.10
N LYS A 85 -4.88 -12.27 7.35
CA LYS A 85 -5.24 -13.15 8.46
C LYS A 85 -5.06 -12.46 9.81
N GLN A 86 -3.95 -11.74 9.98
CA GLN A 86 -3.66 -11.02 11.21
C GLN A 86 -4.70 -9.94 11.50
N ILE A 87 -5.07 -9.13 10.51
CA ILE A 87 -6.12 -8.11 10.66
C ILE A 87 -7.48 -8.79 10.91
N ARG A 88 -7.80 -9.85 10.19
CA ARG A 88 -9.06 -10.59 10.34
C ARG A 88 -9.23 -11.27 11.70
N ALA A 89 -8.14 -11.57 12.40
CA ALA A 89 -8.22 -12.15 13.74
C ALA A 89 -8.90 -11.22 14.75
N THR A 90 -8.86 -9.90 14.52
CA THR A 90 -9.39 -8.88 15.47
C THR A 90 -10.43 -7.96 14.84
N HIS A 91 -10.50 -7.86 13.51
CA HIS A 91 -11.38 -6.92 12.81
C HIS A 91 -12.12 -7.58 11.65
N SER A 92 -13.40 -7.22 11.50
CA SER A 92 -14.27 -7.66 10.39
C SER A 92 -14.40 -6.63 9.27
N SER A 93 -13.83 -5.44 9.44
CA SER A 93 -13.89 -4.34 8.46
C SER A 93 -13.29 -4.74 7.12
N PRO A 94 -13.74 -4.15 5.99
CA PRO A 94 -13.15 -4.40 4.69
C PRO A 94 -11.65 -4.12 4.65
N ILE A 95 -10.91 -4.96 3.91
CA ILE A 95 -9.49 -4.78 3.61
C ILE A 95 -9.38 -4.60 2.10
N LEU A 96 -8.80 -3.49 1.67
CA LEU A 96 -8.52 -3.20 0.28
C LEU A 96 -7.02 -3.35 0.04
N LEU A 97 -6.65 -4.21 -0.89
CA LEU A 97 -5.29 -4.30 -1.41
C LEU A 97 -5.18 -3.42 -2.66
N VAL A 98 -4.23 -2.48 -2.64
CA VAL A 98 -3.96 -1.61 -3.78
C VAL A 98 -2.89 -2.26 -4.64
N GLU A 99 -3.24 -2.48 -5.90
CA GLU A 99 -2.33 -2.99 -6.91
C GLU A 99 -1.93 -1.84 -7.84
N HIS A 100 -0.64 -1.73 -8.12
CA HIS A 100 -0.10 -0.74 -9.03
C HIS A 100 0.29 -1.39 -10.35
N ALA A 101 -0.15 -0.81 -11.44
CA ALA A 101 0.49 -1.05 -12.74
C ALA A 101 1.96 -0.63 -12.64
N GLY A 102 2.86 -1.40 -13.25
CA GLY A 102 4.26 -1.03 -13.31
C GLY A 102 4.40 0.34 -13.97
N TYR A 103 4.89 1.31 -13.23
CA TYR A 103 5.29 2.59 -13.78
C TYR A 103 6.81 2.75 -13.62
N SER A 104 7.42 3.07 -14.71
CA SER A 104 8.83 3.42 -14.79
C SER A 104 8.96 4.46 -15.89
N ASN A 105 10.13 5.03 -16.05
CA ASN A 105 10.45 5.82 -17.24
C ASN A 105 10.32 5.03 -18.56
N ALA A 106 9.80 3.84 -18.48
CA ALA A 106 9.51 2.92 -19.57
C ALA A 106 8.51 3.46 -20.60
N LEU A 107 7.73 4.49 -20.28
CA LEU A 107 6.95 5.24 -21.27
C LEU A 107 7.83 5.95 -22.31
N ALA A 108 9.13 6.12 -22.01
CA ALA A 108 10.11 6.71 -22.92
C ALA A 108 11.07 5.67 -23.54
N ASP A 109 10.95 4.39 -23.22
CA ASP A 109 11.86 3.33 -23.64
C ASP A 109 11.11 1.99 -23.73
N ASP A 110 10.73 1.61 -24.92
CA ASP A 110 9.94 0.40 -25.22
C ASP A 110 10.59 -0.90 -24.68
N THR A 111 11.92 -0.94 -24.61
CA THR A 111 12.63 -2.10 -24.06
C THR A 111 12.42 -2.27 -22.56
N LYS A 112 12.22 -1.19 -21.83
CA LYS A 112 11.95 -1.22 -20.40
C LYS A 112 10.48 -1.54 -20.09
N LEU A 113 9.57 -1.13 -20.97
CA LEU A 113 8.16 -1.49 -20.87
C LEU A 113 7.98 -3.01 -20.90
N TYR A 114 8.65 -3.66 -21.83
CA TYR A 114 8.55 -5.11 -22.04
C TYR A 114 9.09 -5.93 -20.86
N THR A 115 10.08 -5.43 -20.14
CA THR A 115 10.61 -6.09 -18.93
C THR A 115 9.72 -5.90 -17.71
N HIS A 116 8.91 -4.85 -17.68
CA HIS A 116 8.00 -4.58 -16.57
C HIS A 116 6.73 -5.45 -16.64
N GLU A 117 6.16 -5.64 -17.84
CA GLU A 117 4.99 -6.49 -18.05
C GLU A 117 5.21 -7.96 -17.65
N ARG A 118 6.47 -8.41 -17.64
CA ARG A 118 6.82 -9.78 -17.24
C ARG A 118 6.95 -9.96 -15.74
N ARG A 119 6.93 -8.88 -14.93
CA ARG A 119 7.07 -8.93 -13.47
C ARG A 119 5.76 -8.66 -12.72
N SER A 120 4.73 -8.24 -13.39
CA SER A 120 3.38 -8.05 -12.83
C SER A 120 2.55 -9.33 -12.80
#